data_e385a0935bd2cbb213fe20e12848df1c
#
_entry.id   e385a0935bd2cbb213fe20e12848df1c
#
_cell.length_a   1.000
_cell.length_b   1.000
_cell.length_c   1.000
_cell.angle_alpha   90.00
_cell.angle_beta   90.00
_cell.angle_gamma   90.00
#
_symmetry.space_group_name_H-M   'P 1'
#
loop_
_entity.id
_entity.type
_entity.pdbx_description
1 polymer ?
#
loop_
_entity_poly.entity_id
_entity_poly.type
_entity_poly.pdbx_seq_one_letter_code
_entity_poly.pdbx_strand_id
1 'polypeptide(L)'
;IEEGIRLLEKTGLTTDCGFILGMPGETEESIKKTIKFAKTIKKGICTFSLASPFPGSEFYEIAEKEGLNVKDWSKHDLYTLAYVPKGLTKEKLESYYKLAVRSFYLRFSFILNQILQIRSLRNFKAFFNAAYSIFFKRFVSFKR
;
A
#
# COMPACT_ATOMS: atom_id res chain seq x y z
N ILE A 1 -12.72 -13.13 -0.23
CA ILE A 1 -11.75 -12.35 0.59
C ILE A 1 -12.49 -11.50 1.62
N GLU A 2 -13.48 -10.66 1.25
CA GLU A 2 -14.23 -9.80 2.20
C GLU A 2 -14.87 -10.59 3.35
N GLU A 3 -15.54 -11.68 3.03
CA GLU A 3 -16.17 -12.54 4.04
C GLU A 3 -15.15 -13.15 5.00
N GLY A 4 -13.99 -13.63 4.48
CA GLY A 4 -12.92 -14.14 5.31
C GLY A 4 -12.37 -13.10 6.28
N ILE A 5 -12.17 -11.85 5.83
CA ILE A 5 -11.72 -10.77 6.71
C ILE A 5 -12.77 -10.46 7.78
N ARG A 6 -14.06 -10.42 7.42
CA ARG A 6 -15.15 -10.20 8.39
C ARG A 6 -15.24 -11.32 9.44
N LEU A 7 -15.00 -12.56 9.04
CA LEU A 7 -14.96 -13.70 9.97
C LEU A 7 -13.77 -13.57 10.94
N LEU A 8 -12.58 -13.25 10.43
CA LEU A 8 -11.40 -12.99 11.27
C LEU A 8 -11.62 -11.85 12.26
N GLU A 9 -12.24 -10.75 11.83
CA GLU A 9 -12.56 -9.63 12.70
C GLU A 9 -13.54 -10.02 13.83
N LYS A 10 -14.49 -10.93 13.56
CA LYS A 10 -15.45 -11.44 14.58
C LYS A 10 -14.73 -12.29 15.64
N THR A 11 -13.67 -13.02 15.28
CA THR A 11 -12.90 -13.82 16.25
C THR A 11 -11.98 -12.99 17.14
N GLY A 12 -11.88 -11.67 16.89
CA GLY A 12 -10.97 -10.78 17.63
C GLY A 12 -9.54 -10.76 17.13
N LEU A 13 -9.22 -11.53 16.10
CA LEU A 13 -7.90 -11.55 15.47
C LEU A 13 -7.65 -10.24 14.70
N THR A 14 -6.40 -9.81 14.71
CA THR A 14 -5.94 -8.72 13.86
C THR A 14 -5.47 -9.26 12.52
N THR A 15 -5.77 -8.55 11.43
CA THR A 15 -5.35 -8.92 10.08
C THR A 15 -4.20 -8.04 9.61
N ASP A 16 -3.26 -8.62 8.87
CA ASP A 16 -2.27 -7.88 8.10
C ASP A 16 -2.55 -8.13 6.62
N CYS A 17 -2.92 -7.05 5.91
CA CYS A 17 -3.33 -7.13 4.51
C CYS A 17 -2.34 -6.38 3.63
N GLY A 18 -1.76 -7.08 2.65
CA GLY A 18 -0.93 -6.47 1.60
C GLY A 18 -1.77 -6.09 0.37
N PHE A 19 -1.62 -4.86 -0.11
CA PHE A 19 -2.21 -4.37 -1.35
C PHE A 19 -1.11 -3.92 -2.29
N ILE A 20 -1.16 -4.39 -3.54
CA ILE A 20 -0.23 -4.01 -4.59
C ILE A 20 -0.99 -3.13 -5.58
N LEU A 21 -0.41 -1.99 -5.94
CA LEU A 21 -0.95 -1.04 -6.91
C LEU A 21 -0.03 -0.93 -8.10
N GLY A 22 -0.60 -0.74 -9.27
CA GLY A 22 0.16 -0.58 -10.52
C GLY A 22 0.45 -1.88 -11.26
N MET A 23 -0.36 -2.92 -11.07
CA MET A 23 -0.25 -4.17 -11.84
C MET A 23 -0.61 -3.96 -13.32
N PRO A 24 -0.07 -4.77 -14.27
CA PRO A 24 -0.49 -4.73 -15.67
C PRO A 24 -2.01 -4.82 -15.83
N GLY A 25 -2.58 -3.96 -16.67
CA GLY A 25 -4.02 -3.89 -16.89
C GLY A 25 -4.82 -3.15 -15.79
N GLU A 26 -4.18 -2.66 -14.75
CA GLU A 26 -4.86 -1.88 -13.73
C GLU A 26 -5.26 -0.49 -14.23
N THR A 27 -6.45 -0.05 -13.82
CA THR A 27 -7.05 1.24 -14.20
C THR A 27 -7.25 2.12 -12.96
N GLU A 28 -7.52 3.41 -13.18
CA GLU A 28 -7.88 4.33 -12.07
C GLU A 28 -9.08 3.81 -11.28
N GLU A 29 -10.04 3.20 -11.97
CA GLU A 29 -11.25 2.68 -11.33
C GLU A 29 -10.93 1.46 -10.46
N SER A 30 -10.09 0.52 -10.93
CA SER A 30 -9.70 -0.65 -10.14
C SER A 30 -8.89 -0.24 -8.91
N ILE A 31 -7.98 0.73 -9.03
CA ILE A 31 -7.22 1.28 -7.90
C ILE A 31 -8.16 1.90 -6.86
N LYS A 32 -9.15 2.69 -7.31
CA LYS A 32 -10.16 3.28 -6.40
C LYS A 32 -10.98 2.21 -5.67
N LYS A 33 -11.34 1.10 -6.36
CA LYS A 33 -12.03 -0.04 -5.75
C LYS A 33 -11.14 -0.71 -4.69
N THR A 34 -9.86 -0.91 -4.98
CA THR A 34 -8.87 -1.46 -4.03
C THR A 34 -8.76 -0.57 -2.79
N ILE A 35 -8.64 0.74 -2.96
CA ILE A 35 -8.57 1.70 -1.85
C ILE A 35 -9.87 1.67 -1.02
N LYS A 36 -11.03 1.63 -1.69
CA LYS A 36 -12.32 1.52 -1.01
C LYS A 36 -12.42 0.24 -0.19
N PHE A 37 -11.98 -0.88 -0.76
CA PHE A 37 -11.95 -2.17 -0.07
C PHE A 37 -11.01 -2.14 1.15
N ALA A 38 -9.78 -1.65 1.02
CA ALA A 38 -8.85 -1.54 2.13
C ALA A 38 -9.46 -0.76 3.33
N LYS A 39 -10.26 0.28 3.05
CA LYS A 39 -10.95 1.06 4.08
C LYS A 39 -12.03 0.28 4.84
N THR A 40 -12.52 -0.85 4.34
CA THR A 40 -13.51 -1.67 5.04
C THR A 40 -12.89 -2.49 6.17
N ILE A 41 -11.57 -2.71 6.15
CA ILE A 41 -10.82 -3.46 7.16
C ILE A 41 -10.76 -2.63 8.45
N LYS A 42 -11.38 -3.11 9.51
CA LYS A 42 -11.51 -2.38 10.78
C LYS A 42 -10.39 -2.69 11.76
N LYS A 43 -9.98 -3.97 11.84
CA LYS A 43 -8.96 -4.45 12.77
C LYS A 43 -7.75 -4.94 12.00
N GLY A 44 -6.60 -4.30 12.21
CA GLY A 44 -5.35 -4.68 11.57
C GLY A 44 -4.63 -3.54 10.88
N ILE A 45 -3.64 -3.89 10.11
CA ILE A 45 -2.83 -2.96 9.31
C ILE A 45 -2.94 -3.32 7.83
N CYS A 46 -2.74 -2.32 6.97
CA CYS A 46 -2.68 -2.54 5.53
C CYS A 46 -1.37 -1.98 4.99
N THR A 47 -0.57 -2.84 4.40
CA THR A 47 0.63 -2.43 3.69
C THR A 47 0.27 -2.18 2.23
N PHE A 48 0.63 -1.00 1.72
CA PHE A 48 0.51 -0.69 0.31
C PHE A 48 1.89 -0.70 -0.33
N SER A 49 2.02 -1.36 -1.46
CA SER A 49 3.24 -1.44 -2.26
C SER A 49 2.94 -1.16 -3.73
N LEU A 50 3.98 -0.79 -4.46
CA LEU A 50 3.91 -0.62 -5.90
C LEU A 50 4.33 -1.92 -6.58
N ALA A 51 3.68 -2.22 -7.70
CA ALA A 51 4.00 -3.40 -8.47
C ALA A 51 5.42 -3.30 -9.05
N SER A 52 6.22 -4.32 -8.84
CA SER A 52 7.58 -4.42 -9.36
C SER A 52 7.75 -5.72 -10.13
N PRO A 53 8.26 -5.69 -11.36
CA PRO A 53 8.43 -6.87 -12.21
C PRO A 53 9.65 -7.67 -11.75
N PHE A 54 9.44 -8.76 -11.00
CA PHE A 54 10.52 -9.64 -10.57
C PHE A 54 10.77 -10.76 -11.60
N PRO A 55 12.04 -11.16 -11.83
CA PRO A 55 12.40 -12.22 -12.77
C PRO A 55 11.65 -13.52 -12.52
N GLY A 56 11.26 -14.19 -13.59
CA GLY A 56 10.50 -15.45 -13.54
C GLY A 56 9.01 -15.28 -13.34
N SER A 57 8.50 -14.03 -13.24
CA SER A 57 7.07 -13.75 -13.22
C SER A 57 6.56 -13.37 -14.60
N GLU A 58 5.30 -13.70 -14.89
CA GLU A 58 4.62 -13.23 -16.10
C GLU A 58 4.64 -11.70 -16.23
N PHE A 59 4.56 -11.01 -15.10
CA PHE A 59 4.67 -9.56 -15.05
C PHE A 59 6.03 -9.06 -15.58
N TYR A 60 7.12 -9.75 -15.29
CA TYR A 60 8.44 -9.41 -15.83
C TYR A 60 8.46 -9.46 -17.34
N GLU A 61 7.89 -10.53 -17.94
CA GLU A 61 7.81 -10.68 -19.39
C GLU A 61 6.93 -9.60 -20.04
N ILE A 62 5.82 -9.24 -19.41
CA ILE A 62 4.95 -8.16 -19.87
C ILE A 62 5.70 -6.83 -19.87
N ALA A 63 6.38 -6.50 -18.76
CA ALA A 63 7.12 -5.26 -18.61
C ALA A 63 8.27 -5.15 -19.62
N GLU A 64 9.00 -6.25 -19.86
CA GLU A 64 10.07 -6.30 -20.87
C GLU A 64 9.52 -6.08 -22.30
N LYS A 65 8.41 -6.74 -22.65
CA LYS A 65 7.73 -6.55 -23.94
C LYS A 65 7.20 -5.13 -24.13
N GLU A 66 6.88 -4.43 -23.04
CA GLU A 66 6.45 -3.03 -23.06
C GLU A 66 7.62 -2.03 -23.05
N GLY A 67 8.86 -2.51 -23.14
CA GLY A 67 10.07 -1.70 -23.26
C GLY A 67 10.64 -1.17 -21.95
N LEU A 68 10.18 -1.71 -20.79
CA LEU A 68 10.80 -1.38 -19.51
C LEU A 68 12.21 -1.97 -19.43
N ASN A 69 13.16 -1.18 -18.91
CA ASN A 69 14.46 -1.72 -18.54
C ASN A 69 14.35 -2.54 -17.24
N VAL A 70 13.91 -3.78 -17.37
CA VAL A 70 13.71 -4.72 -16.24
C VAL A 70 15.02 -5.16 -15.57
N LYS A 71 16.18 -4.84 -16.17
CA LYS A 71 17.52 -5.16 -15.63
C LYS A 71 18.04 -4.08 -14.66
N ASP A 72 17.34 -2.98 -14.49
CA ASP A 72 17.69 -1.94 -13.53
C ASP A 72 17.21 -2.32 -12.13
N TRP A 73 17.99 -3.12 -11.44
CA TRP A 73 17.72 -3.63 -10.09
C TRP A 73 17.55 -2.54 -9.03
N SER A 74 18.04 -1.33 -9.27
CA SER A 74 17.89 -0.22 -8.33
C SER A 74 16.43 0.20 -8.11
N LYS A 75 15.53 -0.21 -9.01
CA LYS A 75 14.10 0.08 -8.98
C LYS A 75 13.23 -1.10 -8.51
N HIS A 76 13.84 -2.26 -8.22
CA HIS A 76 13.12 -3.46 -7.83
C HIS A 76 12.90 -3.55 -6.33
N ASP A 77 12.27 -2.54 -5.76
CA ASP A 77 11.77 -2.57 -4.39
C ASP A 77 10.24 -2.40 -4.37
N LEU A 78 9.62 -2.60 -3.21
CA LEU A 78 8.17 -2.52 -3.05
C LEU A 78 7.63 -1.07 -3.00
N TYR A 79 8.51 -0.09 -3.06
CA TYR A 79 8.19 1.33 -2.85
C TYR A 79 8.63 2.23 -3.98
N THR A 80 9.54 1.78 -4.82
CA THR A 80 9.97 2.50 -6.02
C THR A 80 9.03 2.19 -7.18
N LEU A 81 8.65 3.21 -7.92
CA LEU A 81 7.79 3.05 -9.08
C LEU A 81 8.63 2.51 -10.25
N ALA A 82 8.64 1.18 -10.39
CA ALA A 82 9.34 0.50 -11.47
C ALA A 82 8.52 0.42 -12.76
N TYR A 83 7.19 0.35 -12.65
CA TYR A 83 6.28 0.15 -13.77
C TYR A 83 5.04 1.04 -13.65
N VAL A 84 4.53 1.49 -14.79
CA VAL A 84 3.28 2.26 -14.88
C VAL A 84 2.36 1.58 -15.88
N PRO A 85 1.16 1.13 -15.47
CA PRO A 85 0.20 0.50 -16.37
C PRO A 85 -0.21 1.42 -17.52
N LYS A 86 -0.50 0.84 -18.68
CA LYS A 86 -1.05 1.58 -19.82
C LYS A 86 -2.33 2.32 -19.43
N GLY A 87 -2.41 3.60 -19.80
CA GLY A 87 -3.56 4.46 -19.47
C GLY A 87 -3.42 5.21 -18.14
N LEU A 88 -2.36 4.96 -17.35
CA LEU A 88 -2.00 5.75 -16.18
C LEU A 88 -0.74 6.57 -16.44
N THR A 89 -0.55 7.63 -15.66
CA THR A 89 0.73 8.35 -15.59
C THR A 89 1.42 8.06 -14.27
N LYS A 90 2.73 8.28 -14.23
CA LYS A 90 3.53 8.14 -13.02
C LYS A 90 2.95 8.96 -11.87
N GLU A 91 2.65 10.23 -12.13
CA GLU A 91 2.12 11.17 -11.14
C GLU A 91 0.77 10.72 -10.59
N LYS A 92 -0.09 10.17 -11.45
CA LYS A 92 -1.39 9.63 -11.04
C LYS A 92 -1.21 8.40 -10.15
N LEU A 93 -0.36 7.45 -10.54
CA LEU A 93 -0.13 6.24 -9.73
C LEU A 93 0.49 6.58 -8.37
N GLU A 94 1.46 7.50 -8.33
CA GLU A 94 2.00 8.03 -7.08
C GLU A 94 0.94 8.73 -6.21
N SER A 95 0.04 9.48 -6.84
CA SER A 95 -1.05 10.15 -6.12
C SER A 95 -2.02 9.14 -5.51
N TYR A 96 -2.36 8.07 -6.24
CA TYR A 96 -3.20 6.98 -5.73
C TYR A 96 -2.53 6.19 -4.61
N TYR A 97 -1.22 5.93 -4.72
CA TYR A 97 -0.48 5.31 -3.63
C TYR A 97 -0.56 6.16 -2.35
N LYS A 98 -0.29 7.47 -2.46
CA LYS A 98 -0.42 8.41 -1.33
C LYS A 98 -1.85 8.46 -0.78
N LEU A 99 -2.85 8.44 -1.67
CA LEU A 99 -4.26 8.42 -1.28
C LEU A 99 -4.59 7.12 -0.54
N ALA A 100 -4.11 5.96 -1.00
CA ALA A 100 -4.33 4.67 -0.35
C ALA A 100 -3.82 4.68 1.09
N VAL A 101 -2.56 5.06 1.28
CA VAL A 101 -1.94 5.15 2.60
C VAL A 101 -2.70 6.12 3.51
N ARG A 102 -2.93 7.35 3.03
CA ARG A 102 -3.62 8.39 3.84
C ARG A 102 -5.04 7.99 4.19
N SER A 103 -5.81 7.50 3.22
CA SER A 103 -7.22 7.14 3.45
C SER A 103 -7.38 5.96 4.40
N PHE A 104 -6.40 5.08 4.51
CA PHE A 104 -6.41 3.99 5.47
C PHE A 104 -5.99 4.46 6.87
N TYR A 105 -4.83 5.10 6.99
CA TYR A 105 -4.22 5.41 8.29
C TYR A 105 -4.77 6.66 8.96
N LEU A 106 -5.34 7.62 8.19
CA LEU A 106 -5.95 8.85 8.73
C LEU A 106 -7.44 8.73 9.05
N ARG A 107 -8.06 7.57 8.83
CA ARG A 107 -9.46 7.40 9.22
C ARG A 107 -9.60 7.45 10.74
N PHE A 108 -10.60 8.16 11.20
CA PHE A 108 -10.87 8.36 12.63
C PHE A 108 -10.96 7.04 13.41
N SER A 109 -11.62 6.02 12.84
CA SER A 109 -11.73 4.70 13.46
C SER A 109 -10.39 4.01 13.69
N PHE A 110 -9.44 4.14 12.76
CA PHE A 110 -8.10 3.58 12.92
C PHE A 110 -7.34 4.30 14.03
N ILE A 111 -7.33 5.65 14.00
CA ILE A 111 -6.64 6.47 14.99
C ILE A 111 -7.20 6.20 16.39
N LEU A 112 -8.53 6.17 16.54
CA LEU A 112 -9.18 5.89 17.81
C LEU A 112 -8.81 4.50 18.33
N ASN A 113 -8.85 3.47 17.48
CA ASN A 113 -8.45 2.11 17.88
C ASN A 113 -6.98 2.05 18.31
N GLN A 114 -6.09 2.77 17.64
CA GLN A 114 -4.68 2.83 18.03
C GLN A 114 -4.51 3.52 19.39
N ILE A 115 -5.19 4.63 19.62
CA ILE A 115 -5.14 5.36 20.91
C ILE A 115 -5.65 4.47 22.04
N LEU A 116 -6.75 3.74 21.84
CA LEU A 116 -7.33 2.83 22.84
C LEU A 116 -6.41 1.64 23.18
N GLN A 117 -5.51 1.27 22.26
CA GLN A 117 -4.52 0.21 22.48
C GLN A 117 -3.25 0.69 23.18
N ILE A 118 -3.06 1.99 23.36
CA ILE A 118 -1.90 2.55 24.06
C ILE A 118 -2.06 2.30 25.56
N ARG A 119 -1.33 1.30 26.07
CA ARG A 119 -1.30 0.93 27.49
C ARG A 119 -0.01 1.35 28.19
N SER A 120 0.96 1.94 27.47
CA SER A 120 2.25 2.37 28.04
C SER A 120 2.88 3.50 27.24
N LEU A 121 3.75 4.29 27.90
CA LEU A 121 4.55 5.35 27.24
C LEU A 121 5.44 4.79 26.11
N ARG A 122 5.89 3.55 26.23
CA ARG A 122 6.67 2.87 25.16
C ARG A 122 5.83 2.66 23.90
N ASN A 123 4.57 2.23 24.05
CA ASN A 123 3.64 2.06 22.95
C ASN A 123 3.29 3.39 22.30
N PHE A 124 3.17 4.46 23.08
CA PHE A 124 2.94 5.82 22.57
C PHE A 124 4.10 6.30 21.70
N LYS A 125 5.35 6.14 22.17
CA LYS A 125 6.54 6.50 21.38
C LYS A 125 6.63 5.68 20.08
N ALA A 126 6.35 4.37 20.13
CA ALA A 126 6.35 3.50 18.97
C ALA A 126 5.29 3.94 17.93
N PHE A 127 4.08 4.26 18.38
CA PHE A 127 3.02 4.79 17.53
C PHE A 127 3.40 6.12 16.89
N PHE A 128 3.94 7.05 17.65
CA PHE A 128 4.36 8.36 17.15
C PHE A 128 5.48 8.23 16.10
N ASN A 129 6.47 7.38 16.35
CA ASN A 129 7.55 7.11 15.41
C ASN A 129 7.05 6.43 14.12
N ALA A 130 6.10 5.50 14.22
CA ALA A 130 5.47 4.87 13.06
C ALA A 130 4.67 5.89 12.25
N ALA A 131 3.85 6.72 12.92
CA ALA A 131 3.10 7.79 12.28
C ALA A 131 4.03 8.79 11.59
N TYR A 132 5.09 9.25 12.27
CA TYR A 132 6.10 10.13 11.70
C TYR A 132 6.80 9.50 10.47
N SER A 133 7.16 8.22 10.55
CA SER A 133 7.76 7.49 9.44
C SER A 133 6.84 7.39 8.23
N ILE A 134 5.55 7.10 8.45
CA ILE A 134 4.54 7.04 7.38
C ILE A 134 4.35 8.41 6.74
N PHE A 135 4.31 9.49 7.56
CA PHE A 135 4.05 10.84 7.06
C PHE A 135 5.28 11.50 6.43
N PHE A 136 6.46 11.37 7.03
CA PHE A 136 7.64 12.13 6.62
C PHE A 136 8.67 11.32 5.83
N LYS A 137 9.06 10.14 6.29
CA LYS A 137 10.13 9.38 5.62
C LYS A 137 9.65 8.73 4.30
N ARG A 138 8.46 8.16 4.28
CA ARG A 138 7.91 7.50 3.08
C ARG A 138 7.53 8.48 1.98
N PHE A 139 7.21 9.74 2.32
CA PHE A 139 6.94 10.80 1.35
C PHE A 139 8.21 11.47 0.79
N VAL A 140 9.32 11.41 1.49
CA VAL A 140 10.61 11.97 1.04
C VAL A 140 11.32 11.04 0.06
N SER A 141 11.09 9.74 0.11
CA SER A 141 11.75 8.76 -0.78
C SER A 141 11.30 8.83 -2.25
N PHE A 142 10.13 9.44 -2.54
CA PHE A 142 9.67 9.69 -3.92
C PHE A 142 10.37 10.88 -4.61
N LYS A 143 11.33 11.55 -3.96
CA LYS A 143 12.02 12.74 -4.48
C LYS A 143 13.42 12.48 -5.05
N ARG A 144 13.78 11.20 -5.29
CA ARG A 144 15.04 10.88 -5.99
C ARG A 144 14.81 10.11 -7.26
#